data_69938d9945eb0483fc6aa9b0ed3c8b8c
#
_entry.id   69938d9945eb0483fc6aa9b0ed3c8b8c
#
_cell.length_a   1.000
_cell.length_b   1.000
_cell.length_c   1.000
_cell.angle_alpha   90.00
_cell.angle_beta   90.00
_cell.angle_gamma   90.00
#
_symmetry.space_group_name_H-M   'P 1'
#
loop_
_entity.id
_entity.type
_entity.pdbx_description
1 polymer ?
#
loop_
_entity_poly.entity_id
_entity_poly.type
_entity_poly.pdbx_seq_one_letter_code
_entity_poly.pdbx_strand_id
1 'polypeptide(L)'
;MSDFLTLKKSNCKNCYKCIRFCPVKSIRFSANQAHIIGNECILCGHCFVVCPQNAKEIKSEVEKAKVLISSGAPVYVSLAPSFIANYDGIGINGMRSALKQLGFAEVEETAIGATIVKTEYEKMLEKEERDVVISSCCHAVNLLIQKYFPNELKYLANILSPMQAHAQDIKRRVPEAKVVFIGPCVAKKDEADYYDGYADAVLTFEELAEWMRAARVELKPDMDETEKSRARFFPTTGGVLKTMKRVPNYTYLAIDGTDNCIAALKDIESGKIHRCFIEMSSCAGSCIGGPVMEKYHRMPVMDYAAVAKYAGEKDFDVTMPEDIELVKNMVAIERKIVPPTETQIEEILKKMGKFRTEDELNCGSCGYNTCREKAAAIFEGKAEISMCLPFLKDKAESFSDCIVNNTPNGLIVVNDNLEVQQINASARKIMNIRYSSDVLGESVNRILDEDVFNKVLKTKRSVRNKRTYLAEYKKHVELSIIYDDNYHLLVCIMRDITDEENEREKKESISRQTVEVADKVVDKQMRIVQEIASLLGETAAETKIALTKLKESIENE
;
A
#
# COMPACT_ATOMS: atom_id res chain seq x y z
N MET A 1 -0.48 23.05 9.44
CA MET A 1 -1.02 21.81 10.01
C MET A 1 0.14 20.90 10.28
N SER A 2 0.23 20.45 11.51
CA SER A 2 1.29 19.61 12.01
C SER A 2 1.19 18.18 11.44
N ASP A 3 2.30 17.65 10.94
CA ASP A 3 2.38 16.29 10.39
C ASP A 3 2.58 15.27 11.51
N PHE A 4 1.55 15.08 12.37
CA PHE A 4 1.64 14.09 13.45
C PHE A 4 1.54 12.64 12.99
N LEU A 5 0.95 12.41 11.81
CA LEU A 5 0.96 11.10 11.15
C LEU A 5 1.83 11.17 9.90
N THR A 6 2.93 10.46 9.91
CA THR A 6 3.93 10.47 8.83
C THR A 6 4.02 9.12 8.11
N LEU A 7 4.72 9.10 6.98
CA LEU A 7 4.99 7.90 6.20
C LEU A 7 6.45 7.50 6.32
N LYS A 8 6.71 6.30 6.81
CA LYS A 8 8.00 5.62 6.70
C LYS A 8 8.14 5.01 5.31
N LYS A 9 8.78 5.75 4.41
CA LYS A 9 8.83 5.45 2.96
C LYS A 9 9.31 4.04 2.64
N SER A 10 10.37 3.57 3.32
CA SER A 10 10.96 2.25 3.12
C SER A 10 10.01 1.08 3.37
N ASN A 11 8.97 1.28 4.16
CA ASN A 11 8.07 0.21 4.59
C ASN A 11 6.80 0.08 3.71
N CYS A 12 6.44 1.10 2.93
CA CYS A 12 5.24 1.05 2.11
C CYS A 12 5.37 0.04 0.97
N LYS A 13 4.42 -0.89 0.84
CA LYS A 13 4.35 -1.95 -0.19
C LYS A 13 3.14 -1.80 -1.11
N ASN A 14 2.54 -0.62 -1.20
CA ASN A 14 1.45 -0.29 -2.14
C ASN A 14 0.21 -1.21 -2.05
N CYS A 15 -0.12 -1.69 -0.85
CA CYS A 15 -1.26 -2.59 -0.65
C CYS A 15 -2.63 -1.86 -0.58
N TYR A 16 -2.64 -0.53 -0.64
CA TYR A 16 -3.82 0.35 -0.59
C TYR A 16 -4.74 0.16 0.62
N LYS A 17 -4.35 -0.63 1.63
CA LYS A 17 -5.18 -0.90 2.80
C LYS A 17 -5.52 0.37 3.57
N CYS A 18 -4.54 1.28 3.75
CA CYS A 18 -4.77 2.57 4.41
C CYS A 18 -5.77 3.47 3.64
N ILE A 19 -5.78 3.45 2.29
CA ILE A 19 -6.75 4.18 1.46
C ILE A 19 -8.14 3.58 1.64
N ARG A 20 -8.24 2.25 1.63
CA ARG A 20 -9.51 1.53 1.79
C ARG A 20 -10.19 1.87 3.11
N PHE A 21 -9.43 1.85 4.21
CA PHE A 21 -9.95 2.11 5.56
C PHE A 21 -9.92 3.58 5.98
N CYS A 22 -9.53 4.50 5.10
CA CYS A 22 -9.64 5.93 5.39
C CYS A 22 -11.09 6.38 5.18
N PRO A 23 -11.83 6.75 6.24
CA PRO A 23 -13.25 7.09 6.13
C PRO A 23 -13.48 8.35 5.30
N VAL A 24 -12.52 9.27 5.29
CA VAL A 24 -12.59 10.54 4.57
C VAL A 24 -11.70 10.58 3.31
N LYS A 25 -11.10 9.44 2.92
CA LYS A 25 -10.25 9.30 1.72
C LYS A 25 -9.15 10.38 1.60
N SER A 26 -8.57 10.79 2.72
CA SER A 26 -7.49 11.80 2.81
C SER A 26 -6.08 11.22 2.60
N ILE A 27 -5.95 10.21 1.76
CA ILE A 27 -4.67 9.58 1.42
C ILE A 27 -4.49 9.59 -0.09
N ARG A 28 -3.40 10.23 -0.53
CA ARG A 28 -2.99 10.30 -1.94
C ARG A 28 -1.98 9.19 -2.22
N PHE A 29 -2.14 8.52 -3.35
CA PHE A 29 -1.15 7.62 -3.90
C PHE A 29 -0.38 8.33 -5.01
N SER A 30 0.93 8.45 -4.83
CA SER A 30 1.83 9.04 -5.82
C SER A 30 3.25 8.52 -5.61
N ALA A 31 4.03 8.43 -6.69
CA ALA A 31 5.40 7.91 -6.66
C ALA A 31 5.51 6.55 -5.95
N ASN A 32 4.55 5.65 -6.20
CA ASN A 32 4.45 4.32 -5.59
C ASN A 32 4.37 4.33 -4.06
N GLN A 33 3.76 5.35 -3.48
CA GLN A 33 3.59 5.46 -2.02
C GLN A 33 2.27 6.12 -1.64
N ALA A 34 1.77 5.77 -0.44
CA ALA A 34 0.53 6.33 0.09
C ALA A 34 0.82 7.45 1.09
N HIS A 35 0.59 8.70 0.70
CA HIS A 35 0.84 9.91 1.48
C HIS A 35 -0.44 10.42 2.13
N ILE A 36 -0.35 10.88 3.38
CA ILE A 36 -1.48 11.52 4.08
C ILE A 36 -1.61 12.96 3.61
N ILE A 37 -2.84 13.40 3.30
CA ILE A 37 -3.15 14.76 2.93
C ILE A 37 -3.56 15.50 4.20
N GLY A 38 -2.64 16.29 4.79
CA GLY A 38 -2.80 16.88 6.12
C GLY A 38 -4.01 17.80 6.26
N ASN A 39 -4.31 18.63 5.24
CA ASN A 39 -5.48 19.52 5.26
C ASN A 39 -6.83 18.79 5.16
N GLU A 40 -6.85 17.53 4.71
CA GLU A 40 -8.04 16.70 4.64
C GLU A 40 -8.12 15.67 5.79
N CYS A 41 -7.00 15.31 6.38
CA CYS A 41 -6.92 14.30 7.42
C CYS A 41 -7.65 14.77 8.70
N ILE A 42 -8.43 13.86 9.30
CA ILE A 42 -9.11 14.06 10.59
C ILE A 42 -8.35 13.45 11.78
N LEU A 43 -7.15 12.91 11.55
CA LEU A 43 -6.27 12.32 12.57
C LEU A 43 -6.89 11.17 13.37
N CYS A 44 -7.86 10.44 12.81
CA CYS A 44 -8.49 9.28 13.46
C CYS A 44 -7.53 8.10 13.72
N GLY A 45 -6.39 8.05 13.03
CA GLY A 45 -5.38 7.01 13.23
C GLY A 45 -5.66 5.66 12.55
N HIS A 46 -6.79 5.46 11.86
CA HIS A 46 -7.12 4.18 11.19
C HIS A 46 -6.02 3.71 10.24
N CYS A 47 -5.40 4.61 9.46
CA CYS A 47 -4.31 4.25 8.54
C CYS A 47 -3.06 3.72 9.26
N PHE A 48 -2.82 4.16 10.50
CA PHE A 48 -1.75 3.66 11.36
C PHE A 48 -2.08 2.25 11.87
N VAL A 49 -3.31 2.04 12.34
CA VAL A 49 -3.78 0.75 12.88
C VAL A 49 -3.75 -0.35 11.81
N VAL A 50 -4.35 -0.09 10.64
CA VAL A 50 -4.57 -1.12 9.60
C VAL A 50 -3.33 -1.43 8.76
N CYS A 51 -2.24 -0.66 8.91
CA CYS A 51 -1.05 -0.85 8.08
C CYS A 51 -0.27 -2.12 8.48
N PRO A 52 -0.27 -3.20 7.67
CA PRO A 52 0.44 -4.43 8.02
C PRO A 52 1.95 -4.29 7.90
N GLN A 53 2.41 -3.25 7.22
CA GLN A 53 3.83 -2.98 6.98
C GLN A 53 4.42 -1.97 7.98
N ASN A 54 3.63 -1.50 8.96
CA ASN A 54 4.03 -0.44 9.89
C ASN A 54 4.65 0.78 9.18
N ALA A 55 4.09 1.14 8.02
CA ALA A 55 4.57 2.27 7.21
C ALA A 55 4.00 3.62 7.65
N LYS A 56 3.12 3.66 8.64
CA LYS A 56 2.60 4.90 9.24
C LYS A 56 3.15 5.03 10.63
N GLU A 57 3.63 6.22 10.95
CA GLU A 57 4.23 6.55 12.25
C GLU A 57 3.54 7.75 12.87
N ILE A 58 3.48 7.75 14.20
CA ILE A 58 3.08 8.90 15.00
C ILE A 58 4.37 9.65 15.37
N LYS A 59 4.40 10.95 15.08
CA LYS A 59 5.54 11.81 15.46
C LYS A 59 5.66 11.86 16.98
N SER A 60 6.82 11.47 17.50
CA SER A 60 7.07 11.48 18.93
C SER A 60 7.30 12.89 19.47
N GLU A 61 6.74 13.16 20.65
CA GLU A 61 6.99 14.38 21.42
C GLU A 61 7.74 14.13 22.75
N VAL A 62 8.36 12.95 22.90
CA VAL A 62 9.15 12.63 24.11
C VAL A 62 10.26 13.64 24.35
N GLU A 63 10.99 14.04 23.30
CA GLU A 63 12.05 15.04 23.44
C GLU A 63 11.50 16.42 23.84
N LYS A 64 10.30 16.81 23.34
CA LYS A 64 9.62 18.03 23.78
C LYS A 64 9.29 17.98 25.27
N ALA A 65 8.78 16.84 25.76
CA ALA A 65 8.52 16.63 27.19
C ALA A 65 9.80 16.68 28.05
N LYS A 66 10.90 16.08 27.60
CA LYS A 66 12.21 16.16 28.29
C LYS A 66 12.75 17.59 28.40
N VAL A 67 12.60 18.37 27.32
CA VAL A 67 12.96 19.79 27.30
C VAL A 67 12.14 20.58 28.32
N LEU A 68 10.84 20.32 28.41
CA LEU A 68 9.97 20.97 29.41
C LEU A 68 10.43 20.62 30.84
N ILE A 69 10.73 19.36 31.13
CA ILE A 69 11.24 18.94 32.45
C ILE A 69 12.56 19.63 32.77
N SER A 70 13.45 19.74 31.78
CA SER A 70 14.76 20.38 31.97
C SER A 70 14.69 21.91 32.08
N SER A 71 13.56 22.53 31.79
CA SER A 71 13.38 23.98 31.84
C SER A 71 13.37 24.57 33.27
N GLY A 72 13.18 23.72 34.27
CA GLY A 72 13.05 24.10 35.67
C GLY A 72 11.65 24.47 36.12
N ALA A 73 10.67 24.56 35.17
CA ALA A 73 9.26 24.72 35.51
C ALA A 73 8.67 23.39 36.00
N PRO A 74 7.70 23.41 36.95
CA PRO A 74 7.03 22.17 37.36
C PRO A 74 6.19 21.60 36.22
N VAL A 75 6.51 20.38 35.79
CA VAL A 75 5.79 19.70 34.73
C VAL A 75 4.76 18.73 35.29
N TYR A 76 3.50 19.01 35.06
CA TYR A 76 2.36 18.20 35.48
C TYR A 76 1.94 17.25 34.36
N VAL A 77 1.56 16.04 34.73
CA VAL A 77 0.95 15.08 33.78
C VAL A 77 -0.56 15.10 33.94
N SER A 78 -1.27 15.28 32.81
CA SER A 78 -2.69 14.97 32.69
C SER A 78 -2.82 13.58 32.05
N LEU A 79 -3.11 12.57 32.88
CA LEU A 79 -3.16 11.17 32.45
C LEU A 79 -4.57 10.77 32.05
N ALA A 80 -4.77 10.34 30.81
CA ALA A 80 -6.07 9.90 30.31
C ALA A 80 -6.58 8.66 31.08
N PRO A 81 -7.85 8.61 31.51
CA PRO A 81 -8.37 7.52 32.34
C PRO A 81 -8.35 6.14 31.64
N SER A 82 -8.16 6.09 30.34
CA SER A 82 -7.92 4.86 29.58
C SER A 82 -6.58 4.17 29.95
N PHE A 83 -5.71 4.81 30.74
CA PHE A 83 -4.45 4.21 31.17
C PHE A 83 -4.68 2.90 31.94
N ILE A 84 -5.77 2.80 32.71
CA ILE A 84 -6.09 1.63 33.51
C ILE A 84 -6.33 0.37 32.63
N ALA A 85 -6.77 0.56 31.41
CA ALA A 85 -6.93 -0.51 30.42
C ALA A 85 -5.61 -0.87 29.72
N ASN A 86 -4.65 0.09 29.65
CA ASN A 86 -3.36 -0.14 29.00
C ASN A 86 -2.29 -0.73 29.94
N TYR A 87 -2.40 -0.45 31.26
CA TYR A 87 -1.43 -0.87 32.27
C TYR A 87 -2.14 -1.71 33.33
N ASP A 88 -2.24 -3.01 33.08
CA ASP A 88 -2.96 -3.94 33.97
C ASP A 88 -2.45 -3.91 35.40
N GLY A 89 -3.36 -3.76 36.37
CA GLY A 89 -3.06 -3.73 37.79
C GLY A 89 -2.34 -2.47 38.29
N ILE A 90 -2.17 -1.44 37.44
CA ILE A 90 -1.48 -0.19 37.80
C ILE A 90 -2.53 0.92 37.99
N GLY A 91 -2.72 1.37 39.23
CA GLY A 91 -3.55 2.55 39.54
C GLY A 91 -2.79 3.88 39.38
N ILE A 92 -3.46 4.98 39.70
CA ILE A 92 -2.88 6.32 39.57
C ILE A 92 -1.62 6.50 40.45
N ASN A 93 -1.59 5.88 41.62
CA ASN A 93 -0.41 5.98 42.53
C ASN A 93 0.81 5.28 41.95
N GLY A 94 0.62 4.10 41.31
CA GLY A 94 1.69 3.40 40.60
C GLY A 94 2.22 4.22 39.42
N MET A 95 1.32 4.83 38.63
CA MET A 95 1.71 5.75 37.54
C MET A 95 2.43 6.99 38.07
N ARG A 96 1.92 7.61 39.13
CA ARG A 96 2.54 8.77 39.79
C ARG A 96 3.96 8.46 40.22
N SER A 97 4.17 7.33 40.88
CA SER A 97 5.49 6.88 41.35
C SER A 97 6.47 6.68 40.19
N ALA A 98 6.02 6.11 39.09
CA ALA A 98 6.87 5.87 37.92
C ALA A 98 7.19 7.16 37.17
N LEU A 99 6.19 8.01 36.93
CA LEU A 99 6.37 9.25 36.17
C LEU A 99 7.21 10.28 36.92
N LYS A 100 7.15 10.34 38.26
CA LYS A 100 8.06 11.15 39.06
C LYS A 100 9.53 10.74 38.90
N GLN A 101 9.83 9.47 38.66
CA GLN A 101 11.18 9.02 38.32
C GLN A 101 11.68 9.52 36.96
N LEU A 102 10.77 9.84 36.03
CA LEU A 102 11.10 10.48 34.75
C LEU A 102 11.31 12.00 34.88
N GLY A 103 11.06 12.59 36.06
CA GLY A 103 11.24 14.01 36.32
C GLY A 103 9.96 14.85 36.30
N PHE A 104 8.78 14.24 36.17
CA PHE A 104 7.53 14.97 36.32
C PHE A 104 7.28 15.39 37.78
N ALA A 105 6.77 16.59 37.96
CA ALA A 105 6.49 17.14 39.28
C ALA A 105 5.27 16.51 39.93
N GLU A 106 4.17 16.35 39.18
CA GLU A 106 2.94 15.73 39.67
C GLU A 106 2.18 15.03 38.52
N VAL A 107 1.33 14.07 38.89
CA VAL A 107 0.50 13.29 37.96
C VAL A 107 -0.95 13.30 38.44
N GLU A 108 -1.82 13.84 37.62
CA GLU A 108 -3.25 13.93 37.88
C GLU A 108 -4.05 13.29 36.74
N GLU A 109 -5.30 12.91 37.01
CA GLU A 109 -6.16 12.28 36.01
C GLU A 109 -6.89 13.32 35.16
N THR A 110 -6.90 13.14 33.85
CA THR A 110 -7.73 13.96 32.94
C THR A 110 -9.25 13.84 33.26
N ALA A 111 -9.63 12.85 34.04
CA ALA A 111 -11.00 12.67 34.53
C ALA A 111 -11.48 13.87 35.41
N ILE A 112 -10.56 14.65 36.00
CA ILE A 112 -10.86 15.93 36.64
C ILE A 112 -11.43 16.91 35.62
N GLY A 113 -10.73 17.09 34.49
CA GLY A 113 -11.21 17.91 33.38
C GLY A 113 -12.49 17.38 32.73
N ALA A 114 -12.68 16.05 32.73
CA ALA A 114 -13.93 15.44 32.30
C ALA A 114 -15.12 15.81 33.19
N THR A 115 -14.90 15.93 34.51
CA THR A 115 -15.93 16.41 35.45
C THR A 115 -16.32 17.85 35.15
N ILE A 116 -15.35 18.72 34.84
CA ILE A 116 -15.60 20.11 34.45
C ILE A 116 -16.42 20.20 33.16
N VAL A 117 -16.00 19.48 32.12
CA VAL A 117 -16.62 19.50 30.79
C VAL A 117 -18.06 18.96 30.83
N LYS A 118 -18.31 17.86 31.56
CA LYS A 118 -19.67 17.31 31.66
C LYS A 118 -20.62 18.28 32.37
N THR A 119 -20.13 18.99 33.37
CA THR A 119 -20.92 19.99 34.09
C THR A 119 -21.32 21.14 33.17
N GLU A 120 -20.44 21.54 32.25
CA GLU A 120 -20.80 22.55 31.24
C GLU A 120 -21.80 22.05 30.20
N TYR A 121 -21.72 20.76 29.81
CA TYR A 121 -22.76 20.15 28.96
C TYR A 121 -24.12 20.13 29.68
N GLU A 122 -24.16 19.79 30.96
CA GLU A 122 -25.39 19.84 31.77
C GLU A 122 -25.99 21.25 31.80
N LYS A 123 -25.20 22.29 32.10
CA LYS A 123 -25.63 23.69 32.05
C LYS A 123 -26.15 24.11 30.68
N MET A 124 -25.43 23.66 29.59
CA MET A 124 -25.85 23.98 28.22
C MET A 124 -27.22 23.37 27.88
N LEU A 125 -27.48 22.14 28.33
CA LEU A 125 -28.76 21.48 28.12
C LEU A 125 -29.88 22.07 28.99
N GLU A 126 -29.58 22.48 30.24
CA GLU A 126 -30.52 23.14 31.14
C GLU A 126 -31.01 24.48 30.60
N LYS A 127 -30.21 25.20 29.80
CA LYS A 127 -30.64 26.43 29.12
C LYS A 127 -31.65 26.19 27.99
N GLU A 128 -31.77 24.96 27.50
CA GLU A 128 -32.66 24.52 26.40
C GLU A 128 -32.57 25.34 25.09
N GLU A 129 -31.49 26.09 24.89
CA GLU A 129 -31.29 26.94 23.71
C GLU A 129 -30.95 26.18 22.42
N ARG A 130 -30.48 24.96 22.57
CA ARG A 130 -30.03 24.11 21.43
C ARG A 130 -30.89 22.89 21.30
N ASP A 131 -31.41 22.65 20.10
CA ASP A 131 -32.23 21.46 19.79
C ASP A 131 -31.40 20.18 19.75
N VAL A 132 -30.24 20.24 19.10
CA VAL A 132 -29.26 19.16 19.03
C VAL A 132 -27.92 19.64 19.59
N VAL A 133 -27.28 18.83 20.42
CA VAL A 133 -25.94 19.10 20.94
C VAL A 133 -25.05 17.88 20.70
N ILE A 134 -23.93 18.09 20.01
CA ILE A 134 -22.88 17.08 19.79
C ILE A 134 -21.72 17.37 20.74
N SER A 135 -21.22 16.35 21.45
CA SER A 135 -20.10 16.50 22.38
C SER A 135 -18.81 16.88 21.65
N SER A 136 -18.00 17.77 22.21
CA SER A 136 -16.74 18.28 21.65
C SER A 136 -15.47 17.58 22.18
N CYS A 137 -15.62 16.50 22.94
CA CYS A 137 -14.49 15.82 23.59
C CYS A 137 -13.52 15.17 22.59
N CYS A 138 -14.02 14.66 21.45
CA CYS A 138 -13.21 13.96 20.45
C CYS A 138 -12.73 14.90 19.35
N HIS A 139 -11.46 15.27 19.36
CA HIS A 139 -10.89 16.19 18.36
C HIS A 139 -10.99 15.67 16.91
N ALA A 140 -10.89 14.35 16.70
CA ALA A 140 -11.06 13.77 15.37
C ALA A 140 -12.50 13.96 14.83
N VAL A 141 -13.52 13.90 15.69
CA VAL A 141 -14.92 14.24 15.34
C VAL A 141 -15.06 15.74 15.08
N ASN A 142 -14.42 16.57 15.91
CA ASN A 142 -14.43 18.01 15.69
C ASN A 142 -13.85 18.37 14.31
N LEU A 143 -12.69 17.77 13.94
CA LEU A 143 -12.09 17.94 12.62
C LEU A 143 -12.98 17.37 11.49
N LEU A 144 -13.69 16.28 11.74
CA LEU A 144 -14.65 15.72 10.78
C LEU A 144 -15.77 16.73 10.50
N ILE A 145 -16.36 17.32 11.54
CA ILE A 145 -17.42 18.30 11.38
C ILE A 145 -16.88 19.59 10.73
N GLN A 146 -15.79 20.14 11.22
CA GLN A 146 -15.19 21.36 10.69
C GLN A 146 -14.81 21.27 9.20
N LYS A 147 -14.34 20.10 8.74
CA LYS A 147 -13.84 19.89 7.38
C LYS A 147 -14.90 19.34 6.41
N TYR A 148 -15.79 18.48 6.89
CA TYR A 148 -16.68 17.70 6.02
C TYR A 148 -18.16 18.00 6.21
N PHE A 149 -18.55 18.55 7.36
CA PHE A 149 -19.92 18.89 7.72
C PHE A 149 -20.02 20.31 8.32
N PRO A 150 -19.54 21.35 7.62
CA PRO A 150 -19.47 22.70 8.18
C PRO A 150 -20.84 23.30 8.56
N ASN A 151 -21.93 22.87 7.93
CA ASN A 151 -23.28 23.31 8.24
C ASN A 151 -23.77 22.78 9.60
N GLU A 152 -23.24 21.63 10.05
CA GLU A 152 -23.57 20.97 11.33
C GLU A 152 -22.71 21.49 12.49
N LEU A 153 -21.75 22.38 12.22
CA LEU A 153 -20.89 22.99 13.24
C LEU A 153 -21.70 23.72 14.33
N LYS A 154 -22.86 24.25 13.98
CA LYS A 154 -23.81 24.86 14.92
C LYS A 154 -24.31 23.93 16.03
N TYR A 155 -24.28 22.62 15.80
CA TYR A 155 -24.69 21.59 16.77
C TYR A 155 -23.53 21.12 17.65
N LEU A 156 -22.28 21.33 17.23
CA LEU A 156 -21.11 20.98 18.01
C LEU A 156 -21.01 21.89 19.25
N ALA A 157 -20.87 21.27 20.42
CA ALA A 157 -20.68 22.01 21.65
C ALA A 157 -19.38 22.82 21.58
N ASN A 158 -19.44 24.11 21.87
CA ASN A 158 -18.28 25.01 21.87
C ASN A 158 -17.52 24.99 23.20
N ILE A 159 -17.29 23.80 23.74
CA ILE A 159 -16.67 23.61 25.06
C ILE A 159 -15.30 22.95 24.86
N LEU A 160 -14.32 23.30 25.72
CA LEU A 160 -13.01 22.67 25.79
C LEU A 160 -13.12 21.14 25.92
N SER A 161 -12.11 20.43 25.44
CA SER A 161 -12.03 18.99 25.71
C SER A 161 -11.56 18.74 27.14
N PRO A 162 -11.79 17.53 27.70
CA PRO A 162 -11.27 17.18 29.04
C PRO A 162 -9.76 17.44 29.21
N MET A 163 -8.96 17.21 28.17
CA MET A 163 -7.52 17.49 28.17
C MET A 163 -7.26 18.99 28.38
N GLN A 164 -7.95 19.84 27.62
CA GLN A 164 -7.75 21.28 27.68
C GLN A 164 -8.29 21.85 28.99
N ALA A 165 -9.49 21.42 29.43
CA ALA A 165 -10.08 21.87 30.69
C ALA A 165 -9.23 21.49 31.90
N HIS A 166 -8.65 20.28 31.90
CA HIS A 166 -7.74 19.87 32.99
C HIS A 166 -6.42 20.64 32.96
N ALA A 167 -5.85 20.84 31.76
CA ALA A 167 -4.62 21.62 31.63
C ALA A 167 -4.82 23.08 32.11
N GLN A 168 -5.98 23.67 31.79
CA GLN A 168 -6.36 25.00 32.29
C GLN A 168 -6.53 25.02 33.81
N ASP A 169 -7.17 24.02 34.39
CA ASP A 169 -7.33 23.90 35.84
C ASP A 169 -5.96 23.79 36.55
N ILE A 170 -5.04 22.99 36.02
CA ILE A 170 -3.66 22.89 36.55
C ILE A 170 -2.97 24.25 36.49
N LYS A 171 -3.00 24.93 35.33
CA LYS A 171 -2.35 26.24 35.15
C LYS A 171 -2.99 27.33 35.98
N ARG A 172 -4.29 27.24 36.28
CA ARG A 172 -4.96 28.16 37.22
C ARG A 172 -4.48 27.96 38.66
N ARG A 173 -4.26 26.71 39.10
CA ARG A 173 -3.74 26.38 40.42
C ARG A 173 -2.25 26.63 40.54
N VAL A 174 -1.51 26.43 39.46
CA VAL A 174 -0.05 26.59 39.39
C VAL A 174 0.33 27.32 38.10
N PRO A 175 0.38 28.64 38.08
CA PRO A 175 0.53 29.44 36.84
C PRO A 175 1.80 29.16 36.04
N GLU A 176 2.88 28.76 36.67
CA GLU A 176 4.16 28.40 36.06
C GLU A 176 4.18 26.95 35.51
N ALA A 177 3.15 26.15 35.80
CA ALA A 177 3.14 24.76 35.42
C ALA A 177 3.13 24.56 33.89
N LYS A 178 3.91 23.58 33.44
CA LYS A 178 3.80 22.99 32.12
C LYS A 178 2.98 21.71 32.20
N VAL A 179 2.14 21.47 31.19
CA VAL A 179 1.22 20.33 31.20
C VAL A 179 1.52 19.40 30.04
N VAL A 180 1.81 18.14 30.37
CA VAL A 180 1.97 17.06 29.41
C VAL A 180 0.77 16.13 29.50
N PHE A 181 -0.01 16.03 28.42
CA PHE A 181 -1.08 15.05 28.35
C PHE A 181 -0.52 13.68 27.91
N ILE A 182 -0.99 12.61 28.55
CA ILE A 182 -0.61 11.25 28.18
C ILE A 182 -1.88 10.43 27.94
N GLY A 183 -2.01 9.83 26.73
CA GLY A 183 -3.23 9.09 26.37
C GLY A 183 -3.14 8.30 25.07
N PRO A 184 -4.24 7.65 24.61
CA PRO A 184 -4.22 6.74 23.46
C PRO A 184 -4.39 7.42 22.10
N CYS A 185 -4.49 8.77 22.05
CA CYS A 185 -5.06 9.49 20.92
C CYS A 185 -4.02 10.34 20.16
N VAL A 186 -3.94 10.16 18.84
CA VAL A 186 -3.07 10.96 17.96
C VAL A 186 -3.63 12.36 17.75
N ALA A 187 -4.96 12.49 17.61
CA ALA A 187 -5.60 13.77 17.35
C ALA A 187 -5.40 14.80 18.48
N LYS A 188 -5.10 14.33 19.70
CA LYS A 188 -4.79 15.20 20.85
C LYS A 188 -3.49 15.99 20.67
N LYS A 189 -2.55 15.47 19.86
CA LYS A 189 -1.33 16.23 19.50
C LYS A 189 -1.67 17.48 18.68
N ASP A 190 -2.53 17.32 17.68
CA ASP A 190 -3.01 18.44 16.86
C ASP A 190 -3.90 19.41 17.66
N GLU A 191 -4.72 18.88 18.56
CA GLU A 191 -5.54 19.72 19.43
C GLU A 191 -4.69 20.61 20.34
N ALA A 192 -3.59 20.08 20.87
CA ALA A 192 -2.67 20.85 21.71
C ALA A 192 -1.92 21.94 20.92
N ASP A 193 -1.49 21.63 19.70
CA ASP A 193 -0.82 22.61 18.82
C ASP A 193 -1.77 23.67 18.25
N TYR A 194 -2.99 23.25 17.86
CA TYR A 194 -3.95 24.14 17.23
C TYR A 194 -4.59 25.14 18.21
N TYR A 195 -4.82 24.66 19.44
CA TYR A 195 -5.34 25.49 20.54
C TYR A 195 -4.24 25.67 21.58
N ASP A 196 -3.29 26.54 21.26
CA ASP A 196 -2.14 26.82 22.11
C ASP A 196 -2.54 27.37 23.50
N GLY A 197 -1.66 27.21 24.47
CA GLY A 197 -1.83 27.72 25.84
C GLY A 197 -2.40 26.72 26.86
N TYR A 198 -2.96 25.58 26.40
CA TYR A 198 -3.45 24.54 27.33
C TYR A 198 -2.37 23.47 27.61
N ALA A 199 -2.38 22.35 26.89
CA ALA A 199 -1.35 21.32 27.02
C ALA A 199 -0.09 21.71 26.24
N ASP A 200 1.07 21.62 26.88
CA ASP A 200 2.36 21.99 26.29
C ASP A 200 2.97 20.86 25.45
N ALA A 201 2.67 19.59 25.75
CA ALA A 201 3.04 18.43 24.93
C ALA A 201 2.03 17.28 25.11
N VAL A 202 2.00 16.37 24.14
CA VAL A 202 1.11 15.19 24.15
C VAL A 202 1.90 13.93 23.84
N LEU A 203 1.89 12.97 24.75
CA LEU A 203 2.48 11.65 24.55
C LEU A 203 1.38 10.59 24.37
N THR A 204 1.65 9.62 23.50
CA THR A 204 0.87 8.39 23.47
C THR A 204 1.36 7.40 24.53
N PHE A 205 0.55 6.42 24.88
CA PHE A 205 0.95 5.38 25.82
C PHE A 205 2.18 4.59 25.33
N GLU A 206 2.32 4.41 24.01
CA GLU A 206 3.49 3.73 23.44
C GLU A 206 4.76 4.59 23.58
N GLU A 207 4.67 5.89 23.29
CA GLU A 207 5.80 6.82 23.53
C GLU A 207 6.24 6.81 24.99
N LEU A 208 5.29 6.79 25.92
CA LEU A 208 5.58 6.68 27.34
C LEU A 208 6.23 5.33 27.68
N ALA A 209 5.70 4.24 27.18
CA ALA A 209 6.23 2.90 27.43
C ALA A 209 7.67 2.75 26.92
N GLU A 210 7.95 3.28 25.72
CA GLU A 210 9.31 3.31 25.16
C GLU A 210 10.26 4.17 26.02
N TRP A 211 9.80 5.33 26.48
CA TRP A 211 10.60 6.20 27.34
C TRP A 211 10.88 5.57 28.70
N MET A 212 9.88 5.00 29.37
CA MET A 212 10.07 4.28 30.64
C MET A 212 11.05 3.12 30.49
N ARG A 213 10.94 2.35 29.39
CA ARG A 213 11.87 1.24 29.10
C ARG A 213 13.30 1.74 28.91
N ALA A 214 13.49 2.83 28.15
CA ALA A 214 14.80 3.43 27.94
C ALA A 214 15.41 4.00 29.23
N ALA A 215 14.59 4.54 30.13
CA ALA A 215 14.97 5.07 31.42
C ALA A 215 15.08 3.99 32.53
N ARG A 216 14.74 2.72 32.23
CA ARG A 216 14.68 1.61 33.19
C ARG A 216 13.75 1.86 34.38
N VAL A 217 12.64 2.56 34.12
CA VAL A 217 11.59 2.79 35.13
C VAL A 217 10.60 1.64 35.06
N GLU A 218 10.39 0.96 36.20
CA GLU A 218 9.44 -0.15 36.32
C GLU A 218 8.13 0.32 36.95
N LEU A 219 7.03 -0.11 36.39
CA LEU A 219 5.68 0.07 36.95
C LEU A 219 5.48 -0.94 38.08
N LYS A 220 5.04 -0.45 39.22
CA LYS A 220 4.68 -1.31 40.36
C LYS A 220 3.17 -1.28 40.56
N PRO A 221 2.52 -2.46 40.70
CA PRO A 221 1.11 -2.51 41.04
C PRO A 221 0.79 -1.72 42.30
N ASP A 222 -0.10 -0.77 42.19
CA ASP A 222 -0.63 0.00 43.30
C ASP A 222 -2.04 0.46 42.92
N MET A 223 -3.03 -0.30 43.40
CA MET A 223 -4.46 -0.08 43.20
C MET A 223 -5.16 0.44 44.44
N ASP A 224 -4.40 0.74 45.50
CA ASP A 224 -4.95 1.24 46.76
C ASP A 224 -5.26 2.73 46.63
N GLU A 225 -6.50 3.03 46.21
CA GLU A 225 -6.99 4.37 45.94
C GLU A 225 -8.09 4.76 46.91
N THR A 226 -7.90 5.91 47.52
CA THR A 226 -8.89 6.49 48.43
C THR A 226 -10.01 7.21 47.69
N GLU A 227 -9.75 7.67 46.46
CA GLU A 227 -10.70 8.47 45.68
C GLU A 227 -11.09 7.78 44.38
N LYS A 228 -12.40 7.61 44.15
CA LYS A 228 -12.97 7.05 42.93
C LYS A 228 -13.97 8.01 42.33
N SER A 229 -13.91 8.21 40.99
CA SER A 229 -14.82 9.12 40.30
C SER A 229 -15.51 8.45 39.12
N ARG A 230 -16.80 8.78 38.93
CA ARG A 230 -17.55 8.31 37.76
C ARG A 230 -17.05 8.91 36.44
N ALA A 231 -16.38 10.07 36.47
CA ALA A 231 -15.76 10.68 35.28
C ALA A 231 -14.67 9.78 34.64
N ARG A 232 -14.18 8.77 35.35
CA ARG A 232 -13.30 7.72 34.82
C ARG A 232 -13.97 6.86 33.74
N PHE A 233 -15.32 6.89 33.58
CA PHE A 233 -16.02 6.25 32.48
C PHE A 233 -15.85 6.95 31.13
N PHE A 234 -15.42 8.21 31.07
CA PHE A 234 -15.31 8.98 29.84
C PHE A 234 -14.61 8.26 28.65
N PRO A 235 -13.60 7.40 28.85
CA PRO A 235 -12.95 6.74 27.72
C PRO A 235 -13.75 5.59 27.10
N THR A 236 -14.94 5.29 27.61
CA THR A 236 -15.82 4.22 27.08
C THR A 236 -16.97 4.79 26.26
N THR A 237 -17.53 4.00 25.36
CA THR A 237 -18.75 4.39 24.61
C THR A 237 -19.91 4.61 25.56
N GLY A 238 -20.56 5.76 25.44
CA GLY A 238 -21.61 6.20 26.38
C GLY A 238 -21.06 6.62 27.74
N GLY A 239 -19.74 6.74 27.89
CA GLY A 239 -19.09 7.10 29.15
C GLY A 239 -19.41 8.52 29.59
N VAL A 240 -19.47 9.47 28.68
CA VAL A 240 -19.92 10.84 28.95
C VAL A 240 -21.35 10.81 29.47
N LEU A 241 -22.25 10.11 28.77
CA LEU A 241 -23.68 10.00 29.12
C LEU A 241 -23.91 9.35 30.48
N LYS A 242 -23.06 8.38 30.88
CA LYS A 242 -23.16 7.73 32.21
C LYS A 242 -22.81 8.67 33.35
N THR A 243 -22.03 9.69 33.09
CA THR A 243 -21.58 10.65 34.12
C THR A 243 -22.50 11.85 34.25
N MET A 244 -23.29 12.16 33.21
CA MET A 244 -24.16 13.34 33.16
C MET A 244 -25.47 13.13 33.90
N LYS A 245 -25.98 14.21 34.50
CA LYS A 245 -27.38 14.33 34.92
C LYS A 245 -28.24 14.48 33.67
N ARG A 246 -29.34 13.74 33.60
CA ARG A 246 -30.25 13.82 32.45
C ARG A 246 -31.21 15.00 32.62
N VAL A 247 -31.22 15.87 31.62
CA VAL A 247 -32.22 16.93 31.51
C VAL A 247 -33.47 16.35 30.85
N PRO A 248 -34.68 16.58 31.38
CA PRO A 248 -35.93 16.17 30.75
C PRO A 248 -36.02 16.69 29.30
N ASN A 249 -36.76 15.99 28.46
CA ASN A 249 -37.02 16.34 27.06
C ASN A 249 -35.82 16.17 26.07
N TYR A 250 -34.65 15.74 26.54
CA TYR A 250 -33.53 15.36 25.63
C TYR A 250 -33.40 13.84 25.56
N THR A 251 -33.20 13.35 24.33
CA THR A 251 -32.75 11.97 24.08
C THR A 251 -31.22 11.93 24.12
N TYR A 252 -30.64 10.90 24.73
CA TYR A 252 -29.20 10.75 24.89
C TYR A 252 -28.70 9.59 24.05
N LEU A 253 -27.83 9.86 23.09
CA LEU A 253 -27.29 8.90 22.13
C LEU A 253 -25.77 8.84 22.23
N ALA A 254 -25.21 7.62 22.18
CA ALA A 254 -23.77 7.40 22.09
C ALA A 254 -23.44 6.78 20.74
N ILE A 255 -22.55 7.38 19.99
CA ILE A 255 -22.14 6.96 18.65
C ILE A 255 -20.61 6.89 18.60
N ASP A 256 -20.10 5.73 18.26
CA ASP A 256 -18.67 5.48 18.11
C ASP A 256 -18.32 4.91 16.75
N GLY A 257 -17.07 5.08 16.35
CA GLY A 257 -16.59 4.75 15.01
C GLY A 257 -16.87 5.85 13.99
N THR A 258 -15.86 6.20 13.20
CA THR A 258 -15.96 7.35 12.25
C THR A 258 -17.05 7.16 11.23
N ASP A 259 -17.27 5.96 10.70
CA ASP A 259 -18.32 5.69 9.70
C ASP A 259 -19.73 5.89 10.30
N ASN A 260 -19.93 5.47 11.54
CA ASN A 260 -21.18 5.71 12.27
C ASN A 260 -21.38 7.21 12.57
N CYS A 261 -20.32 7.94 12.93
CA CYS A 261 -20.38 9.40 13.09
C CYS A 261 -20.76 10.09 11.78
N ILE A 262 -20.21 9.68 10.64
CA ILE A 262 -20.57 10.20 9.31
C ILE A 262 -22.05 9.92 9.01
N ALA A 263 -22.55 8.72 9.29
CA ALA A 263 -23.94 8.37 9.09
C ALA A 263 -24.86 9.25 9.96
N ALA A 264 -24.53 9.38 11.25
CA ALA A 264 -25.30 10.23 12.17
C ALA A 264 -25.30 11.71 11.78
N LEU A 265 -24.18 12.25 11.29
CA LEU A 265 -24.12 13.63 10.79
C LEU A 265 -25.03 13.84 9.57
N LYS A 266 -25.12 12.86 8.67
CA LYS A 266 -26.06 12.88 7.54
C LYS A 266 -27.52 12.81 8.00
N ASP A 267 -27.81 12.04 9.04
CA ASP A 267 -29.15 11.99 9.63
C ASP A 267 -29.53 13.35 10.26
N ILE A 268 -28.58 14.02 10.94
CA ILE A 268 -28.76 15.36 11.48
C ILE A 268 -28.99 16.38 10.34
N GLU A 269 -28.21 16.29 9.26
CA GLU A 269 -28.36 17.12 8.05
C GLU A 269 -29.77 16.99 7.44
N SER A 270 -30.41 15.83 7.56
CA SER A 270 -31.79 15.62 7.11
C SER A 270 -32.84 16.45 7.86
N GLY A 271 -32.47 17.05 8.99
CA GLY A 271 -33.35 17.90 9.84
C GLY A 271 -34.47 17.12 10.56
N LYS A 272 -34.35 15.81 10.71
CA LYS A 272 -35.36 14.95 11.35
C LYS A 272 -35.03 14.59 12.80
N ILE A 273 -33.85 15.00 13.30
CA ILE A 273 -33.40 14.72 14.65
C ILE A 273 -33.58 15.97 15.51
N HIS A 274 -34.31 15.83 16.62
CA HIS A 274 -34.64 16.90 17.53
C HIS A 274 -34.39 16.49 18.97
N ARG A 275 -34.16 17.50 19.82
CA ARG A 275 -34.04 17.34 21.28
C ARG A 275 -33.13 16.20 21.69
N CYS A 276 -31.87 16.23 21.23
CA CYS A 276 -30.92 15.19 21.58
C CYS A 276 -29.54 15.74 21.96
N PHE A 277 -28.90 15.03 22.88
CA PHE A 277 -27.48 15.13 23.16
C PHE A 277 -26.77 13.90 22.60
N ILE A 278 -25.78 14.10 21.75
CA ILE A 278 -25.09 13.00 21.06
C ILE A 278 -23.61 13.00 21.49
N GLU A 279 -23.24 11.97 22.23
CA GLU A 279 -21.83 11.64 22.46
C GLU A 279 -21.25 11.03 21.21
N MET A 280 -20.27 11.69 20.56
CA MET A 280 -19.60 11.16 19.37
C MET A 280 -18.11 10.90 19.62
N SER A 281 -17.63 9.74 19.20
CA SER A 281 -16.21 9.40 19.19
C SER A 281 -15.79 8.69 17.89
N SER A 282 -14.62 9.07 17.37
CA SER A 282 -14.12 8.52 16.11
C SER A 282 -13.66 7.05 16.21
N CYS A 283 -13.26 6.59 17.40
CA CYS A 283 -12.75 5.24 17.62
C CYS A 283 -13.90 4.32 18.05
N ALA A 284 -13.93 3.09 17.54
CA ALA A 284 -14.85 2.05 18.02
C ALA A 284 -14.45 1.64 19.45
N GLY A 285 -15.42 1.67 20.39
CA GLY A 285 -15.16 1.55 21.82
C GLY A 285 -14.72 2.85 22.49
N SER A 286 -14.80 4.00 21.80
CA SER A 286 -14.36 5.31 22.28
C SER A 286 -12.83 5.33 22.54
N CYS A 287 -12.33 6.03 23.58
CA CYS A 287 -10.89 6.21 23.78
C CYS A 287 -10.14 4.92 24.17
N ILE A 288 -10.78 3.94 24.79
CA ILE A 288 -10.17 2.62 25.04
C ILE A 288 -9.92 1.84 23.74
N GLY A 289 -10.65 2.14 22.65
CA GLY A 289 -10.38 1.69 21.30
C GLY A 289 -9.55 2.68 20.48
N GLY A 290 -8.82 3.59 21.12
CA GLY A 290 -7.97 4.57 20.44
C GLY A 290 -6.87 3.91 19.59
N PRO A 291 -6.28 4.62 18.61
CA PRO A 291 -5.39 4.00 17.62
C PRO A 291 -4.16 3.32 18.21
N VAL A 292 -3.65 3.78 19.34
CA VAL A 292 -2.52 3.15 20.04
C VAL A 292 -2.97 1.89 20.75
N MET A 293 -4.11 1.94 21.46
CA MET A 293 -4.73 0.77 22.11
C MET A 293 -5.08 -0.31 21.09
N GLU A 294 -5.80 0.06 20.03
CA GLU A 294 -6.23 -0.84 18.95
C GLU A 294 -5.06 -1.57 18.30
N LYS A 295 -3.91 -0.89 18.13
CA LYS A 295 -2.75 -1.46 17.47
C LYS A 295 -1.93 -2.39 18.36
N TYR A 296 -1.76 -2.05 19.63
CA TYR A 296 -0.81 -2.72 20.52
C TYR A 296 -1.46 -3.49 21.67
N HIS A 297 -2.70 -3.15 22.02
CA HIS A 297 -3.36 -3.69 23.23
C HIS A 297 -4.87 -3.87 23.02
N ARG A 298 -5.31 -4.66 22.05
CA ARG A 298 -6.74 -4.80 21.79
C ARG A 298 -7.41 -5.89 22.62
N MET A 299 -8.10 -5.50 23.70
CA MET A 299 -8.92 -6.38 24.54
C MET A 299 -10.24 -5.70 24.96
N PRO A 300 -11.17 -5.39 24.02
CA PRO A 300 -12.26 -4.43 24.25
C PRO A 300 -13.16 -4.76 25.44
N VAL A 301 -13.38 -6.03 25.74
CA VAL A 301 -14.20 -6.45 26.89
C VAL A 301 -13.44 -6.28 28.20
N MET A 302 -12.17 -6.68 28.23
CA MET A 302 -11.31 -6.53 29.40
C MET A 302 -11.01 -5.06 29.68
N ASP A 303 -10.75 -4.27 28.64
CA ASP A 303 -10.50 -2.84 28.73
C ASP A 303 -11.69 -2.10 29.34
N TYR A 304 -12.91 -2.43 28.87
CA TYR A 304 -14.13 -1.91 29.45
C TYR A 304 -14.31 -2.33 30.92
N ALA A 305 -14.08 -3.60 31.23
CA ALA A 305 -14.19 -4.12 32.61
C ALA A 305 -13.18 -3.46 33.54
N ALA A 306 -11.94 -3.22 33.08
CA ALA A 306 -10.93 -2.51 33.85
C ALA A 306 -11.37 -1.08 34.20
N VAL A 307 -11.87 -0.34 33.21
CA VAL A 307 -12.42 1.01 33.42
C VAL A 307 -13.62 0.97 34.39
N ALA A 308 -14.55 0.03 34.21
CA ALA A 308 -15.74 -0.08 35.06
C ALA A 308 -15.39 -0.39 36.51
N LYS A 309 -14.38 -1.24 36.75
CA LYS A 309 -13.87 -1.55 38.11
C LYS A 309 -13.15 -0.35 38.74
N TYR A 310 -12.47 0.45 37.91
CA TYR A 310 -11.70 1.61 38.36
C TYR A 310 -12.59 2.83 38.63
N ALA A 311 -13.69 2.97 37.91
CA ALA A 311 -14.62 4.07 38.06
C ALA A 311 -15.37 4.02 39.41
N GLY A 312 -15.80 5.20 39.88
CA GLY A 312 -16.59 5.37 41.09
C GLY A 312 -18.00 5.85 40.79
N GLU A 313 -18.73 6.19 41.85
CA GLU A 313 -20.11 6.66 41.79
C GLU A 313 -20.25 8.19 41.93
N LYS A 314 -19.24 8.85 42.51
CA LYS A 314 -19.22 10.30 42.76
C LYS A 314 -18.37 11.02 41.71
N ASP A 315 -18.59 12.32 41.56
CA ASP A 315 -17.69 13.18 40.77
C ASP A 315 -16.45 13.53 41.55
N PHE A 316 -15.39 13.96 40.87
CA PHE A 316 -14.29 14.66 41.53
C PHE A 316 -14.79 15.99 42.10
N ASP A 317 -14.23 16.39 43.25
CA ASP A 317 -14.43 17.74 43.77
C ASP A 317 -13.59 18.71 42.94
N VAL A 318 -14.27 19.57 42.17
CA VAL A 318 -13.64 20.50 41.23
C VAL A 318 -14.15 21.91 41.45
N THR A 319 -13.24 22.87 41.41
CA THR A 319 -13.62 24.27 41.35
C THR A 319 -13.94 24.63 39.91
N MET A 320 -15.21 24.90 39.61
CA MET A 320 -15.63 25.29 38.26
C MET A 320 -15.02 26.63 37.86
N PRO A 321 -14.39 26.75 36.66
CA PRO A 321 -13.98 28.04 36.11
C PRO A 321 -15.18 28.86 35.66
N GLU A 322 -14.95 30.12 35.31
CA GLU A 322 -15.99 30.95 34.70
C GLU A 322 -16.41 30.36 33.33
N ASP A 323 -17.69 30.46 32.97
CA ASP A 323 -18.24 29.88 31.73
C ASP A 323 -17.45 30.30 30.49
N ILE A 324 -16.99 31.56 30.43
CA ILE A 324 -16.25 32.11 29.29
C ILE A 324 -14.88 31.46 29.08
N GLU A 325 -14.25 30.96 30.14
CA GLU A 325 -12.94 30.32 30.08
C GLU A 325 -13.00 28.93 29.45
N LEU A 326 -14.18 28.31 29.45
CA LEU A 326 -14.41 26.96 28.90
C LEU A 326 -14.88 26.99 27.42
N VAL A 327 -15.06 28.18 26.86
CA VAL A 327 -15.50 28.32 25.46
C VAL A 327 -14.35 28.04 24.49
N LYS A 328 -14.61 27.16 23.55
CA LYS A 328 -13.71 26.81 22.45
C LYS A 328 -14.25 27.32 21.13
N ASN A 329 -13.54 28.22 20.48
CA ASN A 329 -13.94 28.68 19.17
C ASN A 329 -13.60 27.65 18.08
N MET A 330 -14.63 27.07 17.49
CA MET A 330 -14.50 26.10 16.40
C MET A 330 -15.07 26.70 15.11
N VAL A 331 -14.21 26.78 14.08
CA VAL A 331 -14.57 27.38 12.80
C VAL A 331 -14.52 26.34 11.69
N ALA A 332 -15.28 26.56 10.62
CA ALA A 332 -15.20 25.72 9.43
C ALA A 332 -13.79 25.78 8.81
N ILE A 333 -13.28 24.64 8.38
CA ILE A 333 -11.96 24.52 7.72
C ILE A 333 -12.22 24.24 6.24
N GLU A 334 -11.93 25.23 5.39
CA GLU A 334 -12.12 25.07 3.96
C GLU A 334 -11.18 24.01 3.36
N ARG A 335 -11.78 23.12 2.61
CA ARG A 335 -11.07 22.18 1.74
C ARG A 335 -11.10 22.71 0.32
N LYS A 336 -9.97 23.05 -0.26
CA LYS A 336 -9.86 23.49 -1.66
C LYS A 336 -10.01 22.29 -2.62
N ILE A 337 -11.18 21.68 -2.66
CA ILE A 337 -11.50 20.58 -3.55
C ILE A 337 -12.59 21.02 -4.50
N VAL A 338 -12.32 20.93 -5.79
CA VAL A 338 -13.33 21.11 -6.83
C VAL A 338 -13.81 19.70 -7.22
N PRO A 339 -15.08 19.34 -6.93
CA PRO A 339 -15.57 18.03 -7.30
C PRO A 339 -15.61 17.89 -8.85
N PRO A 340 -15.30 16.72 -9.40
CA PRO A 340 -15.43 16.49 -10.83
C PRO A 340 -16.88 16.49 -11.28
N THR A 341 -17.11 16.93 -12.51
CA THR A 341 -18.40 16.75 -13.18
C THR A 341 -18.60 15.30 -13.61
N GLU A 342 -19.85 14.89 -13.85
CA GLU A 342 -20.14 13.54 -14.30
C GLU A 342 -19.42 13.19 -15.60
N THR A 343 -19.33 14.12 -16.54
CA THR A 343 -18.59 13.96 -17.79
C THR A 343 -17.12 13.67 -17.56
N GLN A 344 -16.47 14.37 -16.61
CA GLN A 344 -15.07 14.14 -16.26
C GLN A 344 -14.85 12.76 -15.61
N ILE A 345 -15.81 12.31 -14.79
CA ILE A 345 -15.78 10.96 -14.22
C ILE A 345 -15.85 9.91 -15.33
N GLU A 346 -16.77 10.06 -16.29
CA GLU A 346 -16.91 9.14 -17.43
C GLU A 346 -15.67 9.09 -18.34
N GLU A 347 -15.04 10.23 -18.60
CA GLU A 347 -13.78 10.27 -19.36
C GLU A 347 -12.66 9.50 -18.67
N ILE A 348 -12.57 9.59 -17.35
CA ILE A 348 -11.57 8.85 -16.57
C ILE A 348 -11.91 7.36 -16.55
N LEU A 349 -13.19 6.99 -16.41
CA LEU A 349 -13.63 5.61 -16.48
C LEU A 349 -13.26 4.97 -17.83
N LYS A 350 -13.46 5.68 -18.95
CA LYS A 350 -13.02 5.23 -20.29
C LYS A 350 -11.51 5.01 -20.35
N LYS A 351 -10.69 5.90 -19.77
CA LYS A 351 -9.23 5.73 -19.67
C LYS A 351 -8.84 4.52 -18.81
N MET A 352 -9.72 4.09 -17.91
CA MET A 352 -9.56 2.87 -17.10
C MET A 352 -10.09 1.62 -17.79
N GLY A 353 -10.47 1.69 -19.08
CA GLY A 353 -11.04 0.57 -19.82
C GLY A 353 -12.49 0.25 -19.44
N LYS A 354 -13.23 1.22 -18.88
CA LYS A 354 -14.63 1.06 -18.47
C LYS A 354 -15.52 1.92 -19.33
N PHE A 355 -16.14 1.28 -20.32
CA PHE A 355 -16.97 1.94 -21.34
C PHE A 355 -18.46 1.86 -21.03
N ARG A 356 -18.88 0.86 -20.24
CA ARG A 356 -20.27 0.58 -19.85
C ARG A 356 -20.36 0.44 -18.33
N THR A 357 -21.56 0.56 -17.79
CA THR A 357 -21.81 0.39 -16.35
C THR A 357 -21.46 -1.03 -15.87
N GLU A 358 -21.62 -2.04 -16.74
CA GLU A 358 -21.25 -3.43 -16.43
C GLU A 358 -19.74 -3.62 -16.23
N ASP A 359 -18.91 -2.75 -16.82
CA ASP A 359 -17.45 -2.77 -16.64
C ASP A 359 -17.02 -2.22 -15.27
N GLU A 360 -17.94 -1.53 -14.57
CA GLU A 360 -17.71 -0.96 -13.26
C GLU A 360 -17.83 -2.03 -12.15
N LEU A 361 -16.84 -2.93 -12.03
CA LEU A 361 -16.86 -4.07 -11.10
C LEU A 361 -16.99 -3.70 -9.62
N ASN A 362 -16.69 -2.46 -9.24
CA ASN A 362 -16.72 -1.95 -7.85
C ASN A 362 -16.03 -2.88 -6.84
N CYS A 363 -14.94 -3.55 -7.26
CA CYS A 363 -14.28 -4.62 -6.50
C CYS A 363 -13.48 -4.14 -5.27
N GLY A 364 -13.28 -2.84 -5.10
CA GLY A 364 -12.57 -2.25 -3.97
C GLY A 364 -11.06 -2.52 -3.89
N SER A 365 -10.45 -3.28 -4.84
CA SER A 365 -9.02 -3.65 -4.79
C SER A 365 -8.08 -2.44 -4.72
N CYS A 366 -8.45 -1.33 -5.36
CA CYS A 366 -7.69 -0.07 -5.36
C CYS A 366 -7.85 0.77 -4.08
N GLY A 367 -8.71 0.35 -3.13
CA GLY A 367 -8.99 1.06 -1.90
C GLY A 367 -10.18 2.03 -1.95
N TYR A 368 -10.85 2.17 -3.09
CA TYR A 368 -12.10 2.92 -3.26
C TYR A 368 -13.27 1.94 -3.37
N ASN A 369 -14.44 2.31 -2.85
CA ASN A 369 -15.61 1.42 -2.81
C ASN A 369 -16.21 1.23 -4.20
N THR A 370 -16.23 2.29 -5.01
CA THR A 370 -16.76 2.26 -6.37
C THR A 370 -15.72 2.71 -7.41
N CYS A 371 -15.95 2.32 -8.66
CA CYS A 371 -15.11 2.77 -9.77
C CYS A 371 -15.25 4.27 -10.00
N ARG A 372 -16.44 4.85 -9.75
CA ARG A 372 -16.71 6.29 -9.84
C ARG A 372 -16.00 7.08 -8.75
N GLU A 373 -16.01 6.61 -7.49
CA GLU A 373 -15.20 7.21 -6.42
C GLU A 373 -13.71 7.23 -6.78
N LYS A 374 -13.20 6.16 -7.38
CA LYS A 374 -11.81 6.12 -7.85
C LYS A 374 -11.57 7.12 -8.97
N ALA A 375 -12.49 7.24 -9.94
CA ALA A 375 -12.37 8.21 -11.03
C ALA A 375 -12.36 9.65 -10.48
N ALA A 376 -13.21 9.96 -9.51
CA ALA A 376 -13.18 11.24 -8.81
C ALA A 376 -11.82 11.47 -8.10
N ALA A 377 -11.30 10.46 -7.41
CA ALA A 377 -10.00 10.55 -6.74
C ALA A 377 -8.82 10.72 -7.73
N ILE A 378 -8.91 10.15 -8.95
CA ILE A 378 -7.93 10.39 -10.01
C ILE A 378 -8.01 11.85 -10.49
N PHE A 379 -9.22 12.39 -10.67
CA PHE A 379 -9.40 13.80 -11.03
C PHE A 379 -8.78 14.74 -10.00
N GLU A 380 -8.98 14.45 -8.71
CA GLU A 380 -8.41 15.20 -7.59
C GLU A 380 -6.89 14.96 -7.40
N GLY A 381 -6.24 14.14 -8.23
CA GLY A 381 -4.81 13.81 -8.09
C GLY A 381 -4.47 12.94 -6.87
N LYS A 382 -5.46 12.27 -6.29
CA LYS A 382 -5.30 11.38 -5.13
C LYS A 382 -5.00 9.94 -5.50
N ALA A 383 -5.36 9.53 -6.72
CA ALA A 383 -5.20 8.16 -7.20
C ALA A 383 -4.61 8.11 -8.61
N GLU A 384 -4.03 6.97 -8.96
CA GLU A 384 -3.52 6.68 -10.30
C GLU A 384 -4.35 5.58 -10.96
N ILE A 385 -4.43 5.59 -12.30
CA ILE A 385 -5.10 4.54 -13.08
C ILE A 385 -4.50 3.17 -12.77
N SER A 386 -3.17 3.12 -12.65
CA SER A 386 -2.38 1.93 -12.32
C SER A 386 -2.78 1.20 -11.03
N MET A 387 -3.53 1.84 -10.13
CA MET A 387 -4.06 1.18 -8.93
C MET A 387 -5.22 0.21 -9.24
N CYS A 388 -5.78 0.23 -10.44
CA CYS A 388 -6.89 -0.67 -10.83
C CYS A 388 -6.34 -2.04 -11.22
N LEU A 389 -6.60 -3.06 -10.40
CA LEU A 389 -6.11 -4.40 -10.68
C LEU A 389 -6.67 -5.00 -11.99
N PRO A 390 -8.00 -4.93 -12.29
CA PRO A 390 -8.51 -5.37 -13.59
C PRO A 390 -7.81 -4.67 -14.76
N PHE A 391 -7.70 -3.34 -14.73
CA PHE A 391 -7.00 -2.58 -15.77
C PHE A 391 -5.54 -3.02 -15.95
N LEU A 392 -4.81 -3.25 -14.84
CA LEU A 392 -3.42 -3.73 -14.93
C LEU A 392 -3.33 -5.12 -15.53
N LYS A 393 -4.27 -6.01 -15.16
CA LYS A 393 -4.37 -7.36 -15.73
C LYS A 393 -4.62 -7.29 -17.23
N ASP A 394 -5.67 -6.58 -17.65
CA ASP A 394 -6.02 -6.43 -19.07
C ASP A 394 -4.87 -5.81 -19.89
N LYS A 395 -4.20 -4.82 -19.32
CA LYS A 395 -3.04 -4.18 -19.97
C LYS A 395 -1.86 -5.14 -20.09
N ALA A 396 -1.59 -5.96 -19.06
CA ALA A 396 -0.50 -6.93 -19.07
C ALA A 396 -0.79 -8.07 -20.06
N GLU A 397 -2.03 -8.57 -20.10
CA GLU A 397 -2.47 -9.58 -21.06
C GLU A 397 -2.38 -9.04 -22.51
N SER A 398 -2.93 -7.87 -22.77
CA SER A 398 -2.86 -7.21 -24.08
C SER A 398 -1.43 -6.96 -24.55
N PHE A 399 -0.54 -6.55 -23.64
CA PHE A 399 0.88 -6.34 -23.95
C PHE A 399 1.60 -7.66 -24.23
N SER A 400 1.34 -8.69 -23.43
CA SER A 400 1.86 -10.04 -23.65
C SER A 400 1.39 -10.60 -24.99
N ASP A 401 0.10 -10.53 -25.27
CA ASP A 401 -0.48 -10.98 -26.54
C ASP A 401 0.08 -10.22 -27.74
N CYS A 402 0.27 -8.92 -27.60
CA CYS A 402 0.88 -8.10 -28.65
C CYS A 402 2.32 -8.56 -28.95
N ILE A 403 3.16 -8.78 -27.95
CA ILE A 403 4.53 -9.26 -28.14
C ILE A 403 4.54 -10.65 -28.74
N VAL A 404 3.77 -11.57 -28.15
CA VAL A 404 3.73 -12.99 -28.55
C VAL A 404 3.25 -13.14 -29.98
N ASN A 405 2.22 -12.41 -30.40
CA ASN A 405 1.65 -12.54 -31.74
C ASN A 405 2.39 -11.75 -32.84
N ASN A 406 3.16 -10.72 -32.47
CA ASN A 406 3.93 -9.94 -33.44
C ASN A 406 5.40 -10.39 -33.59
N THR A 407 5.87 -11.32 -32.75
CA THR A 407 7.21 -11.89 -32.94
C THR A 407 7.26 -12.71 -34.23
N PRO A 408 8.32 -12.57 -35.06
CA PRO A 408 8.51 -13.41 -36.26
C PRO A 408 8.78 -14.88 -35.92
N ASN A 409 9.22 -15.17 -34.71
CA ASN A 409 9.47 -16.53 -34.27
C ASN A 409 8.17 -17.22 -33.83
N GLY A 410 8.02 -18.48 -34.19
CA GLY A 410 6.99 -19.34 -33.65
C GLY A 410 7.19 -19.56 -32.15
N LEU A 411 6.12 -19.44 -31.38
CA LEU A 411 6.14 -19.67 -29.93
C LEU A 411 5.02 -20.63 -29.56
N ILE A 412 5.40 -21.70 -28.82
CA ILE A 412 4.48 -22.68 -28.26
C ILE A 412 4.82 -22.84 -26.78
N VAL A 413 3.82 -22.79 -25.92
CA VAL A 413 3.95 -23.05 -24.50
C VAL A 413 3.18 -24.31 -24.16
N VAL A 414 3.82 -25.24 -23.46
CA VAL A 414 3.22 -26.49 -23.01
C VAL A 414 3.42 -26.67 -21.50
N ASN A 415 2.46 -27.35 -20.86
CA ASN A 415 2.56 -27.70 -19.44
C ASN A 415 3.40 -28.97 -19.21
N ASP A 416 3.54 -29.38 -17.93
CA ASP A 416 4.27 -30.61 -17.55
C ASP A 416 3.63 -31.89 -18.09
N ASN A 417 2.36 -31.88 -18.49
CA ASN A 417 1.67 -33.00 -19.17
C ASN A 417 1.90 -32.98 -20.68
N LEU A 418 2.72 -32.05 -21.19
CA LEU A 418 2.94 -31.82 -22.61
C LEU A 418 1.71 -31.41 -23.40
N GLU A 419 0.74 -30.77 -22.74
CA GLU A 419 -0.43 -30.18 -23.38
C GLU A 419 -0.15 -28.73 -23.77
N VAL A 420 -0.56 -28.35 -24.98
CA VAL A 420 -0.36 -27.01 -25.54
C VAL A 420 -1.23 -26.00 -24.80
N GLN A 421 -0.59 -25.05 -24.11
CA GLN A 421 -1.27 -23.98 -23.39
C GLN A 421 -1.39 -22.69 -24.22
N GLN A 422 -0.40 -22.43 -25.08
CA GLN A 422 -0.41 -21.24 -25.94
C GLN A 422 0.35 -21.51 -27.24
N ILE A 423 -0.12 -20.94 -28.34
CA ILE A 423 0.51 -20.96 -29.65
C ILE A 423 0.31 -19.61 -30.34
N ASN A 424 1.38 -19.00 -30.83
CA ASN A 424 1.30 -17.70 -31.51
C ASN A 424 1.02 -17.84 -33.02
N ALA A 425 0.75 -16.70 -33.65
CA ALA A 425 0.44 -16.62 -35.08
C ALA A 425 1.59 -17.16 -35.97
N SER A 426 2.84 -16.88 -35.62
CA SER A 426 4.03 -17.33 -36.37
C SER A 426 4.20 -18.85 -36.28
N ALA A 427 4.01 -19.48 -35.11
CA ALA A 427 4.07 -20.93 -34.97
C ALA A 427 2.97 -21.62 -35.80
N ARG A 428 1.75 -21.07 -35.75
CA ARG A 428 0.65 -21.60 -36.58
C ARG A 428 0.95 -21.51 -38.07
N LYS A 429 1.56 -20.40 -38.51
CA LYS A 429 1.98 -20.22 -39.91
C LYS A 429 3.05 -21.22 -40.33
N ILE A 430 4.08 -21.44 -39.50
CA ILE A 430 5.15 -22.42 -39.75
C ILE A 430 4.57 -23.84 -39.89
N MET A 431 3.61 -24.20 -39.03
CA MET A 431 3.01 -25.53 -38.97
C MET A 431 1.70 -25.66 -39.74
N ASN A 432 1.32 -24.66 -40.53
CA ASN A 432 0.08 -24.63 -41.33
C ASN A 432 -1.19 -24.93 -40.52
N ILE A 433 -1.23 -24.47 -39.23
CA ILE A 433 -2.40 -24.62 -38.35
C ILE A 433 -3.34 -23.45 -38.55
N ARG A 434 -4.62 -23.73 -38.83
CA ARG A 434 -5.59 -22.69 -39.18
C ARG A 434 -6.10 -21.95 -37.96
N TYR A 435 -6.51 -22.66 -36.93
CA TYR A 435 -7.05 -22.08 -35.69
C TYR A 435 -6.24 -22.56 -34.48
N SER A 436 -6.03 -21.67 -33.51
CA SER A 436 -5.37 -22.02 -32.24
C SER A 436 -6.16 -23.07 -31.44
N SER A 437 -7.51 -23.02 -31.54
CA SER A 437 -8.38 -24.00 -30.90
C SER A 437 -8.15 -25.44 -31.33
N ASP A 438 -7.54 -25.67 -32.50
CA ASP A 438 -7.29 -27.01 -33.01
C ASP A 438 -6.20 -27.77 -32.25
N VAL A 439 -5.40 -27.04 -31.47
CA VAL A 439 -4.23 -27.56 -30.75
C VAL A 439 -4.17 -27.18 -29.28
N LEU A 440 -4.92 -26.17 -28.84
CA LEU A 440 -4.95 -25.77 -27.43
C LEU A 440 -5.58 -26.88 -26.57
N GLY A 441 -4.90 -27.25 -25.48
CA GLY A 441 -5.27 -28.33 -24.58
C GLY A 441 -4.94 -29.75 -25.10
N GLU A 442 -4.47 -29.87 -26.35
CA GLU A 442 -4.07 -31.14 -26.93
C GLU A 442 -2.58 -31.43 -26.66
N SER A 443 -2.18 -32.71 -26.77
CA SER A 443 -0.79 -33.12 -26.64
C SER A 443 0.07 -32.47 -27.74
N VAL A 444 1.26 -32.00 -27.35
CA VAL A 444 2.26 -31.42 -28.28
C VAL A 444 2.68 -32.44 -29.37
N ASN A 445 2.53 -33.74 -29.13
CA ASN A 445 2.83 -34.78 -30.09
C ASN A 445 2.01 -34.69 -31.39
N ARG A 446 0.86 -33.99 -31.36
CA ARG A 446 0.08 -33.72 -32.58
C ARG A 446 0.77 -32.79 -33.57
N ILE A 447 1.73 -32.00 -33.11
CA ILE A 447 2.36 -30.93 -33.90
C ILE A 447 3.88 -30.95 -33.92
N LEU A 448 4.51 -31.51 -32.90
CA LEU A 448 5.96 -31.64 -32.76
C LEU A 448 6.33 -32.95 -32.04
N ASP A 449 7.53 -33.46 -32.31
CA ASP A 449 8.09 -34.62 -31.63
C ASP A 449 8.24 -34.35 -30.12
N GLU A 450 7.52 -35.15 -29.31
CA GLU A 450 7.51 -35.00 -27.85
C GLU A 450 8.83 -35.44 -27.18
N ASP A 451 9.68 -36.20 -27.83
CA ASP A 451 10.92 -36.70 -27.24
C ASP A 451 11.86 -35.59 -26.79
N VAL A 452 11.89 -34.49 -27.55
CA VAL A 452 12.70 -33.32 -27.21
C VAL A 452 12.13 -32.59 -25.96
N PHE A 453 10.83 -32.50 -25.84
CA PHE A 453 10.15 -31.91 -24.67
C PHE A 453 10.33 -32.80 -23.45
N ASN A 454 10.14 -34.12 -23.59
CA ASN A 454 10.37 -35.10 -22.54
C ASN A 454 11.80 -35.08 -22.01
N LYS A 455 12.79 -34.91 -22.89
CA LYS A 455 14.18 -34.77 -22.49
C LYS A 455 14.43 -33.50 -21.66
N VAL A 456 13.88 -32.38 -22.06
CA VAL A 456 14.00 -31.12 -21.33
C VAL A 456 13.28 -31.21 -19.98
N LEU A 457 12.07 -31.78 -19.94
CA LEU A 457 11.29 -31.97 -18.72
C LEU A 457 12.05 -32.87 -17.70
N LYS A 458 12.62 -33.98 -18.14
CA LYS A 458 13.38 -34.92 -17.28
C LYS A 458 14.70 -34.33 -16.79
N THR A 459 15.44 -33.65 -17.66
CA THR A 459 16.78 -33.15 -17.34
C THR A 459 16.80 -31.74 -16.78
N LYS A 460 15.72 -31.01 -16.89
CA LYS A 460 15.61 -29.57 -16.56
C LYS A 460 16.64 -28.69 -17.30
N ARG A 461 17.26 -29.24 -18.36
CA ARG A 461 18.25 -28.54 -19.18
C ARG A 461 17.61 -28.06 -20.48
N SER A 462 17.67 -26.77 -20.74
CA SER A 462 17.20 -26.18 -21.98
C SER A 462 17.93 -26.70 -23.20
N VAL A 463 17.21 -26.97 -24.26
CA VAL A 463 17.76 -27.21 -25.60
C VAL A 463 17.77 -25.88 -26.33
N ARG A 464 18.87 -25.49 -26.95
CA ARG A 464 18.98 -24.21 -27.69
C ARG A 464 19.48 -24.46 -29.10
N ASN A 465 18.93 -23.71 -30.05
CA ASN A 465 19.36 -23.63 -31.45
C ASN A 465 19.51 -25.00 -32.15
N LYS A 466 18.63 -25.93 -31.82
CA LYS A 466 18.60 -27.25 -32.49
C LYS A 466 17.96 -27.08 -33.86
N ARG A 467 18.74 -27.29 -34.93
CA ARG A 467 18.21 -27.31 -36.30
C ARG A 467 17.53 -28.66 -36.57
N THR A 468 16.32 -28.60 -37.09
CA THR A 468 15.50 -29.80 -37.36
C THR A 468 14.65 -29.52 -38.61
N TYR A 469 14.53 -30.57 -39.45
CA TYR A 469 13.58 -30.55 -40.57
C TYR A 469 12.25 -31.10 -40.13
N LEU A 470 11.20 -30.31 -40.23
CA LEU A 470 9.84 -30.73 -39.97
C LEU A 470 9.22 -31.27 -41.26
N ALA A 471 9.25 -32.58 -41.45
CA ALA A 471 8.85 -33.23 -42.69
C ALA A 471 7.35 -32.99 -43.06
N GLU A 472 6.47 -32.99 -42.05
CA GLU A 472 5.03 -32.72 -42.22
C GLU A 472 4.74 -31.35 -42.78
N TYR A 473 5.55 -30.36 -42.39
CA TYR A 473 5.37 -28.95 -42.78
C TYR A 473 6.31 -28.51 -43.89
N LYS A 474 7.25 -29.36 -44.29
CA LYS A 474 8.32 -29.05 -45.26
C LYS A 474 9.11 -27.81 -44.93
N LYS A 475 9.44 -27.65 -43.64
CA LYS A 475 10.12 -26.49 -43.09
C LYS A 475 11.41 -26.89 -42.34
N HIS A 476 12.50 -26.15 -42.58
CA HIS A 476 13.67 -26.17 -41.72
C HIS A 476 13.47 -25.18 -40.58
N VAL A 477 13.57 -25.62 -39.34
CA VAL A 477 13.40 -24.77 -38.18
C VAL A 477 14.58 -24.91 -37.22
N GLU A 478 14.88 -23.79 -36.56
CA GLU A 478 15.79 -23.76 -35.42
C GLU A 478 14.96 -23.70 -34.14
N LEU A 479 15.01 -24.77 -33.32
CA LEU A 479 14.21 -24.95 -32.11
C LEU A 479 15.03 -24.65 -30.86
N SER A 480 14.43 -23.88 -29.94
CA SER A 480 14.90 -23.70 -28.57
C SER A 480 13.77 -24.00 -27.60
N ILE A 481 13.99 -24.96 -26.67
CA ILE A 481 13.01 -25.33 -25.64
C ILE A 481 13.59 -25.02 -24.28
N ILE A 482 12.89 -24.20 -23.52
CA ILE A 482 13.28 -23.69 -22.20
C ILE A 482 12.24 -24.17 -21.19
N TYR A 483 12.68 -24.69 -20.05
CA TYR A 483 11.80 -25.04 -18.94
C TYR A 483 11.81 -23.93 -17.89
N ASP A 484 10.63 -23.52 -17.45
CA ASP A 484 10.42 -22.56 -16.35
C ASP A 484 9.94 -23.33 -15.11
N ASP A 485 10.82 -23.42 -14.10
CA ASP A 485 10.55 -24.13 -12.84
C ASP A 485 9.47 -23.44 -11.98
N ASN A 486 9.27 -22.11 -12.10
CA ASN A 486 8.31 -21.39 -11.26
C ASN A 486 6.87 -21.64 -11.70
N TYR A 487 6.65 -21.74 -13.01
CA TYR A 487 5.31 -21.88 -13.58
C TYR A 487 5.05 -23.29 -14.14
N HIS A 488 6.05 -24.19 -14.07
CA HIS A 488 5.97 -25.56 -14.60
C HIS A 488 5.57 -25.60 -16.09
N LEU A 489 6.25 -24.76 -16.89
CA LEU A 489 5.98 -24.60 -18.30
C LEU A 489 7.23 -24.85 -19.15
N LEU A 490 7.04 -25.44 -20.34
CA LEU A 490 8.05 -25.51 -21.38
C LEU A 490 7.71 -24.49 -22.47
N VAL A 491 8.65 -23.62 -22.77
CA VAL A 491 8.51 -22.62 -23.83
C VAL A 491 9.37 -23.05 -25.01
N CYS A 492 8.71 -23.39 -26.11
CA CYS A 492 9.35 -23.72 -27.38
C CYS A 492 9.35 -22.48 -28.29
N ILE A 493 10.52 -22.03 -28.67
CA ILE A 493 10.74 -20.95 -29.64
C ILE A 493 11.27 -21.60 -30.91
N MET A 494 10.64 -21.33 -32.05
CA MET A 494 11.08 -21.83 -33.35
C MET A 494 11.27 -20.71 -34.35
N ARG A 495 12.39 -20.72 -35.03
CA ARG A 495 12.70 -19.82 -36.14
C ARG A 495 12.64 -20.61 -37.43
N ASP A 496 11.88 -20.12 -38.42
CA ASP A 496 11.92 -20.67 -39.79
C ASP A 496 13.23 -20.25 -40.46
N ILE A 497 14.03 -21.25 -40.82
CA ILE A 497 15.33 -21.08 -41.48
C ILE A 497 15.33 -21.75 -42.87
N THR A 498 14.14 -21.99 -43.43
CA THR A 498 13.98 -22.75 -44.68
C THR A 498 14.71 -22.05 -45.84
N ASP A 499 14.56 -20.76 -45.96
CA ASP A 499 15.21 -19.98 -47.04
C ASP A 499 16.74 -19.96 -46.87
N GLU A 500 17.22 -19.83 -45.62
CA GLU A 500 18.66 -19.87 -45.29
C GLU A 500 19.30 -21.22 -45.64
N GLU A 501 18.62 -22.33 -45.30
CA GLU A 501 19.13 -23.68 -45.63
C GLU A 501 19.06 -23.97 -47.14
N ASN A 502 17.99 -23.54 -47.83
CA ASN A 502 17.90 -23.66 -49.28
C ASN A 502 19.00 -22.86 -49.99
N GLU A 503 19.31 -21.66 -49.54
CA GLU A 503 20.44 -20.91 -50.08
C GLU A 503 21.80 -21.57 -49.79
N ARG A 504 21.94 -22.14 -48.62
CA ARG A 504 23.15 -22.87 -48.23
C ARG A 504 23.33 -24.10 -49.11
N GLU A 505 22.30 -24.92 -49.32
CA GLU A 505 22.35 -26.09 -50.19
C GLU A 505 22.68 -25.69 -51.64
N LYS A 506 22.08 -24.61 -52.14
CA LYS A 506 22.42 -24.08 -53.46
C LYS A 506 23.89 -23.68 -53.54
N LYS A 507 24.43 -22.99 -52.55
CA LYS A 507 25.86 -22.59 -52.53
C LYS A 507 26.78 -23.81 -52.44
N GLU A 508 26.45 -24.79 -51.63
CA GLU A 508 27.18 -26.05 -51.52
C GLU A 508 27.14 -26.84 -52.83
N SER A 509 25.98 -26.90 -53.51
CA SER A 509 25.83 -27.53 -54.82
C SER A 509 26.68 -26.83 -55.89
N ILE A 510 26.62 -25.49 -55.95
CA ILE A 510 27.46 -24.71 -56.89
C ILE A 510 28.94 -24.90 -56.56
N SER A 511 29.31 -24.94 -55.29
CA SER A 511 30.70 -25.17 -54.87
C SER A 511 31.19 -26.55 -55.32
N ARG A 512 30.40 -27.61 -55.13
CA ARG A 512 30.73 -28.97 -55.60
C ARG A 512 30.88 -29.02 -57.11
N GLN A 513 29.92 -28.45 -57.85
CA GLN A 513 30.01 -28.36 -59.32
C GLN A 513 31.26 -27.60 -59.77
N THR A 514 31.61 -26.51 -59.07
CA THR A 514 32.79 -25.70 -59.38
C THR A 514 34.08 -26.49 -59.16
N VAL A 515 34.16 -27.27 -58.06
CA VAL A 515 35.28 -28.17 -57.78
C VAL A 515 35.40 -29.25 -58.86
N GLU A 516 34.27 -29.92 -59.21
CA GLU A 516 34.26 -30.92 -60.28
C GLU A 516 34.71 -30.41 -61.64
N VAL A 517 34.29 -29.17 -62.01
CA VAL A 517 34.72 -28.51 -63.24
C VAL A 517 36.21 -28.14 -63.16
N ALA A 518 36.66 -27.63 -62.01
CA ALA A 518 38.08 -27.33 -61.81
C ALA A 518 38.97 -28.55 -61.92
N ASP A 519 38.56 -29.68 -61.29
CA ASP A 519 39.28 -30.94 -61.40
C ASP A 519 39.36 -31.45 -62.84
N LYS A 520 38.25 -31.39 -63.60
CA LYS A 520 38.25 -31.73 -65.04
C LYS A 520 39.18 -30.84 -65.85
N VAL A 521 39.26 -29.55 -65.56
CA VAL A 521 40.17 -28.61 -66.22
C VAL A 521 41.63 -28.92 -65.87
N VAL A 522 41.91 -29.21 -64.58
CA VAL A 522 43.25 -29.58 -64.13
C VAL A 522 43.68 -30.87 -64.80
N ASP A 523 42.83 -31.92 -64.81
CA ASP A 523 43.12 -33.18 -65.46
C ASP A 523 43.40 -33.02 -66.98
N LYS A 524 42.60 -32.19 -67.65
CA LYS A 524 42.81 -31.86 -69.06
C LYS A 524 44.14 -31.11 -69.26
N GLN A 525 44.46 -30.14 -68.41
CA GLN A 525 45.76 -29.44 -68.48
C GLN A 525 46.93 -30.38 -68.20
N MET A 526 46.81 -31.28 -67.24
CA MET A 526 47.83 -32.27 -66.93
C MET A 526 48.07 -33.22 -68.10
N ARG A 527 47.02 -33.66 -68.80
CA ARG A 527 47.18 -34.46 -70.03
C ARG A 527 47.94 -33.73 -71.12
N ILE A 528 47.56 -32.46 -71.37
CA ILE A 528 48.24 -31.61 -72.36
C ILE A 528 49.71 -31.42 -71.99
N VAL A 529 50.02 -31.17 -70.71
CA VAL A 529 51.40 -31.04 -70.22
C VAL A 529 52.13 -32.34 -70.40
N GLN A 530 51.54 -33.53 -70.16
CA GLN A 530 52.12 -34.84 -70.39
C GLN A 530 52.39 -35.09 -71.90
N GLU A 531 51.46 -34.75 -72.78
CA GLU A 531 51.63 -34.85 -74.22
C GLU A 531 52.77 -33.94 -74.72
N ILE A 532 52.84 -32.70 -74.24
CA ILE A 532 53.91 -31.75 -74.55
C ILE A 532 55.27 -32.34 -74.04
N ALA A 533 55.34 -32.86 -72.85
CA ALA A 533 56.53 -33.42 -72.29
C ALA A 533 56.99 -34.66 -73.09
N SER A 534 56.04 -35.52 -73.53
CA SER A 534 56.30 -36.65 -74.39
C SER A 534 56.91 -36.23 -75.74
N LEU A 535 56.24 -35.29 -76.39
CA LEU A 535 56.73 -34.73 -77.68
C LEU A 535 58.12 -34.05 -77.58
N LEU A 536 58.33 -33.31 -76.48
CA LEU A 536 59.63 -32.71 -76.21
C LEU A 536 60.73 -33.77 -75.92
N GLY A 537 60.32 -34.80 -75.23
CA GLY A 537 61.19 -35.99 -74.97
C GLY A 537 61.59 -36.71 -76.26
N GLU A 538 60.59 -36.94 -77.14
CA GLU A 538 60.79 -37.55 -78.44
C GLU A 538 61.69 -36.69 -79.39
N THR A 539 61.40 -35.39 -79.47
CA THR A 539 62.24 -34.45 -80.22
C THR A 539 63.63 -34.32 -79.63
N ALA A 540 63.82 -34.36 -78.35
CA ALA A 540 65.14 -34.34 -77.71
C ALA A 540 65.91 -35.68 -77.98
N ALA A 541 65.18 -36.81 -77.98
CA ALA A 541 65.79 -38.06 -78.35
C ALA A 541 66.20 -38.16 -79.83
N GLU A 542 65.33 -37.65 -80.71
CA GLU A 542 65.67 -37.58 -82.15
C GLU A 542 66.87 -36.63 -82.42
N THR A 543 66.87 -35.48 -81.73
CA THR A 543 67.96 -34.50 -81.79
C THR A 543 69.25 -35.13 -81.27
N LYS A 544 69.21 -35.90 -80.19
CA LYS A 544 70.32 -36.58 -79.61
C LYS A 544 70.84 -37.68 -80.55
N ILE A 545 69.99 -38.45 -81.21
CA ILE A 545 70.32 -39.41 -82.23
C ILE A 545 70.97 -38.79 -83.42
N ALA A 546 70.41 -37.68 -83.94
CA ALA A 546 70.94 -36.92 -85.03
C ALA A 546 72.33 -36.37 -84.71
N LEU A 547 72.50 -35.73 -83.54
CA LEU A 547 73.81 -35.26 -83.07
C LEU A 547 74.85 -36.38 -82.89
N THR A 548 74.38 -37.57 -82.36
CA THR A 548 75.28 -38.70 -82.24
C THR A 548 75.73 -39.23 -83.61
N LYS A 549 74.83 -39.29 -84.58
CA LYS A 549 75.17 -39.68 -85.97
C LYS A 549 76.11 -38.64 -86.64
N LEU A 550 75.89 -37.37 -86.37
CA LEU A 550 76.78 -36.33 -86.88
C LEU A 550 78.17 -36.41 -86.25
N LYS A 551 78.22 -36.75 -84.93
CA LYS A 551 79.48 -36.94 -84.23
C LYS A 551 80.24 -38.14 -84.79
N GLU A 552 79.54 -39.29 -84.99
CA GLU A 552 80.12 -40.51 -85.58
C GLU A 552 80.60 -40.28 -87.04
N SER A 553 79.94 -39.38 -87.82
CA SER A 553 80.33 -39.02 -89.16
C SER A 553 81.55 -38.12 -89.14
N ILE A 554 81.77 -37.27 -88.16
CA ILE A 554 82.96 -36.42 -88.01
C ILE A 554 84.19 -37.16 -87.46
N GLU A 555 83.94 -38.23 -86.62
CA GLU A 555 85.04 -39.11 -86.09
C GLU A 555 85.60 -40.10 -87.13
N ASN A 556 84.90 -40.31 -88.28
CA ASN A 556 85.28 -41.25 -89.35
C ASN A 556 85.83 -40.58 -90.61
N GLU A 557 86.13 -39.25 -90.59
CA GLU A 557 86.98 -38.57 -91.53
C GLU A 557 88.34 -38.33 -90.87
#